data_16d2dd380a230f0afa6c766842475354
#
_entry.id   16d2dd380a230f0afa6c766842475354
#
_cell.length_a   1.000
_cell.length_b   1.000
_cell.length_c   1.000
_cell.angle_alpha   90.00
_cell.angle_beta   90.00
_cell.angle_gamma   90.00
#
_symmetry.space_group_name_H-M   'P 1'
#
loop_
_entity.id
_entity.type
_entity.pdbx_description
1 polymer ?
#
loop_
_entity_poly.entity_id
_entity_poly.type
_entity_poly.pdbx_seq_one_letter_code
_entity_poly.pdbx_strand_id
1 'polypeptide(L)'
;MCGLIAVFEQGAERLAAKHGETVAKALLSLAHRGPDGTGLWVGQRAVLGHRRLAIVDPAGGAQPFVQSKTAWVANAEIYNHADLGPGAADCGVLGAGWQAFGDALPEQLDGQFAFAIVDDATGHWLVARDPAGICPLYVGHHEDGTIWFASEMKALVDHCAQIALVEPGHAWTFDGREVRTWRWFQHDYLDSVPTARPDAQTIRDVVTEAVRKRFMADVPFGVLLSGGLDSGLVAASAMRLIRSGAVDYEGPLHTFAIGLEGGPDLAPARRLAAFLGTEHHEFTFTVKEALEAVPAVVRHLESYQQIRTAVPTYLLAERVRKLGFKMVLSGEGADELLGGYLYFHHAPSPEEFHAETLRKTFRLHQFDVMRANKAPMAHGLELRFPLLDRAFIDLSLGTDPAARMPAAGPSGVAIEKAWLRAAFDTPLDPWLPDDILWRQKEQFSDGVGYDWVDELGEYSKARLSTAQWARREEQFP
;
A
#
# COMPACT_ATOMS: atom_id res chain seq x y z
N MET A 1 -3.49 8.06 -4.29
CA MET A 1 -4.19 7.76 -2.98
C MET A 1 -4.63 9.04 -2.32
N CYS A 2 -5.86 9.04 -1.82
CA CYS A 2 -6.58 10.21 -1.31
C CYS A 2 -6.79 10.11 0.22
N GLY A 3 -7.55 11.02 0.80
CA GLY A 3 -8.07 10.93 2.15
C GLY A 3 -9.61 10.95 2.12
N LEU A 4 -10.25 10.02 2.81
CA LEU A 4 -11.71 9.98 2.94
C LEU A 4 -12.16 10.04 4.40
N ILE A 5 -13.37 10.58 4.60
CA ILE A 5 -14.17 10.44 5.83
C ILE A 5 -15.59 10.12 5.38
N ALA A 6 -16.23 9.14 6.03
CA ALA A 6 -17.63 8.83 5.82
C ALA A 6 -18.31 8.65 7.18
N VAL A 7 -19.49 9.24 7.34
CA VAL A 7 -20.32 9.15 8.57
C VAL A 7 -21.68 8.61 8.19
N PHE A 8 -22.11 7.56 8.86
CA PHE A 8 -23.38 6.87 8.59
C PHE A 8 -24.26 6.75 9.83
N GLU A 9 -25.56 6.84 9.61
CA GLU A 9 -26.58 6.49 10.61
C GLU A 9 -26.79 4.97 10.68
N GLN A 10 -27.24 4.52 11.86
CA GLN A 10 -27.67 3.14 12.10
C GLN A 10 -29.15 3.04 12.47
N GLY A 11 -29.94 4.10 12.32
CA GLY A 11 -31.33 4.13 12.82
C GLY A 11 -32.27 5.05 12.07
N ALA A 12 -33.45 5.27 12.65
CA ALA A 12 -34.49 6.11 12.07
C ALA A 12 -34.26 7.62 12.26
N GLU A 13 -33.37 8.02 13.19
CA GLU A 13 -33.07 9.41 13.44
C GLU A 13 -32.05 9.92 12.41
N ARG A 14 -32.30 11.09 11.87
CA ARG A 14 -31.42 11.72 10.85
C ARG A 14 -30.28 12.49 11.53
N LEU A 15 -29.32 11.80 12.06
CA LEU A 15 -28.22 12.35 12.84
C LEU A 15 -27.00 12.74 11.97
N ALA A 16 -26.75 12.03 10.87
CA ALA A 16 -25.54 12.21 10.07
C ALA A 16 -25.40 13.64 9.53
N ALA A 17 -26.50 14.27 9.09
CA ALA A 17 -26.46 15.63 8.53
C ALA A 17 -25.90 16.68 9.50
N LYS A 18 -26.05 16.53 10.81
CA LYS A 18 -25.49 17.47 11.81
C LYS A 18 -23.97 17.38 11.94
N HIS A 19 -23.34 16.33 11.42
CA HIS A 19 -21.88 16.18 11.44
C HIS A 19 -21.16 16.86 10.27
N GLY A 20 -21.86 17.50 9.34
CA GLY A 20 -21.26 18.13 8.14
C GLY A 20 -20.12 19.10 8.47
N GLU A 21 -20.32 20.01 9.44
CA GLU A 21 -19.29 20.97 9.87
C GLU A 21 -18.11 20.26 10.56
N THR A 22 -18.41 19.26 11.38
CA THR A 22 -17.39 18.45 12.07
C THR A 22 -16.53 17.68 11.08
N VAL A 23 -17.13 17.03 10.08
CA VAL A 23 -16.41 16.32 9.01
C VAL A 23 -15.57 17.29 8.19
N ALA A 24 -16.09 18.49 7.86
CA ALA A 24 -15.32 19.51 7.17
C ALA A 24 -14.05 19.92 7.94
N LYS A 25 -14.13 20.05 9.27
CA LYS A 25 -12.96 20.31 10.13
C LYS A 25 -12.00 19.11 10.21
N ALA A 26 -12.54 17.91 10.39
CA ALA A 26 -11.74 16.68 10.45
C ALA A 26 -10.96 16.42 9.14
N LEU A 27 -11.51 16.80 7.98
CA LEU A 27 -10.83 16.72 6.69
C LEU A 27 -9.52 17.52 6.62
N LEU A 28 -9.35 18.55 7.45
CA LEU A 28 -8.10 19.32 7.50
C LEU A 28 -6.93 18.45 8.00
N SER A 29 -7.20 17.48 8.86
CA SER A 29 -6.17 16.54 9.34
C SER A 29 -5.66 15.60 8.26
N LEU A 30 -6.41 15.43 7.15
CA LEU A 30 -6.07 14.62 5.98
C LEU A 30 -5.53 15.43 4.79
N ALA A 31 -5.29 16.74 4.96
CA ALA A 31 -4.90 17.64 3.86
C ALA A 31 -3.61 17.20 3.15
N HIS A 32 -2.66 16.61 3.89
CA HIS A 32 -1.41 16.09 3.35
C HIS A 32 -1.61 14.94 2.36
N ARG A 33 -2.65 14.12 2.53
CA ARG A 33 -2.96 13.00 1.61
C ARG A 33 -3.49 13.49 0.27
N GLY A 34 -4.26 14.58 0.27
CA GLY A 34 -4.90 15.08 -0.94
C GLY A 34 -4.83 16.60 -1.03
N PRO A 35 -3.68 17.15 -1.47
CA PRO A 35 -3.49 18.61 -1.57
C PRO A 35 -4.21 19.24 -2.74
N ASP A 36 -4.64 18.47 -3.76
CA ASP A 36 -5.16 18.99 -5.02
C ASP A 36 -6.64 19.36 -4.97
N GLY A 37 -7.39 18.87 -3.98
CA GLY A 37 -8.82 19.20 -3.87
C GLY A 37 -9.46 18.76 -2.57
N THR A 38 -10.61 19.38 -2.27
CA THR A 38 -11.45 19.03 -1.12
C THR A 38 -12.91 18.97 -1.57
N GLY A 39 -13.61 17.91 -1.18
CA GLY A 39 -15.04 17.79 -1.40
C GLY A 39 -15.77 17.35 -0.14
N LEU A 40 -17.00 17.81 -0.01
CA LEU A 40 -17.92 17.46 1.07
C LEU A 40 -19.32 17.31 0.48
N TRP A 41 -19.96 16.20 0.80
CA TRP A 41 -21.35 15.98 0.51
C TRP A 41 -22.11 15.68 1.82
N VAL A 42 -23.23 16.34 2.02
CA VAL A 42 -24.09 16.19 3.21
C VAL A 42 -25.45 15.72 2.74
N GLY A 43 -25.72 14.45 2.95
CA GLY A 43 -27.02 13.82 2.70
C GLY A 43 -27.94 13.88 3.90
N GLN A 44 -29.05 13.15 3.82
CA GLN A 44 -29.99 13.01 4.95
C GLN A 44 -29.50 11.98 5.97
N ARG A 45 -28.78 10.93 5.51
CA ARG A 45 -28.37 9.75 6.29
C ARG A 45 -26.87 9.54 6.34
N ALA A 46 -26.11 10.32 5.60
CA ALA A 46 -24.66 10.22 5.57
C ALA A 46 -23.98 11.56 5.31
N VAL A 47 -22.73 11.66 5.74
CA VAL A 47 -21.81 12.72 5.35
C VAL A 47 -20.57 12.10 4.76
N LEU A 48 -20.18 12.51 3.56
CA LEU A 48 -19.00 12.03 2.86
C LEU A 48 -18.04 13.20 2.62
N GLY A 49 -16.79 13.01 3.03
CA GLY A 49 -15.71 13.99 2.86
C GLY A 49 -14.53 13.40 2.14
N HIS A 50 -13.86 14.19 1.29
CA HIS A 50 -12.74 13.74 0.47
C HIS A 50 -11.63 14.78 0.38
N ARG A 51 -10.38 14.30 0.43
CA ARG A 51 -9.15 15.04 0.11
C ARG A 51 -8.48 14.37 -1.07
N ARG A 52 -8.34 15.09 -2.19
CA ARG A 52 -7.92 14.53 -3.47
C ARG A 52 -6.43 14.70 -3.74
N LEU A 53 -5.77 13.60 -4.13
CA LEU A 53 -4.52 13.61 -4.88
C LEU A 53 -4.88 13.22 -6.33
N ALA A 54 -4.77 14.17 -7.26
CA ALA A 54 -5.20 13.99 -8.64
C ALA A 54 -4.10 13.26 -9.44
N ILE A 55 -4.31 11.99 -9.74
CA ILE A 55 -3.44 11.12 -10.54
C ILE A 55 -4.17 10.67 -11.81
N VAL A 56 -5.35 10.06 -11.66
CA VAL A 56 -6.23 9.68 -12.77
C VAL A 56 -7.31 10.72 -12.95
N ASP A 57 -7.58 11.11 -14.19
CA ASP A 57 -8.52 12.15 -14.60
C ASP A 57 -8.41 13.44 -13.75
N PRO A 58 -7.28 14.16 -13.80
CA PRO A 58 -7.07 15.34 -12.95
C PRO A 58 -8.20 16.37 -13.04
N ALA A 59 -8.86 16.46 -14.20
CA ALA A 59 -9.94 17.44 -14.45
C ALA A 59 -11.31 16.96 -13.92
N GLY A 60 -11.67 15.68 -14.12
CA GLY A 60 -13.03 15.17 -13.90
C GLY A 60 -13.23 14.33 -12.63
N GLY A 61 -12.18 13.76 -12.04
CA GLY A 61 -12.26 12.80 -10.92
C GLY A 61 -12.51 13.42 -9.53
N ALA A 62 -13.19 14.56 -9.42
CA ALA A 62 -13.52 15.19 -8.14
C ALA A 62 -14.54 14.35 -7.35
N GLN A 63 -14.29 14.21 -6.04
CA GLN A 63 -15.13 13.43 -5.12
C GLN A 63 -15.64 14.34 -3.96
N PRO A 64 -16.79 13.99 -3.30
CA PRO A 64 -17.66 12.81 -3.47
C PRO A 64 -18.38 12.78 -4.82
N PHE A 65 -18.50 11.57 -5.39
CA PHE A 65 -19.38 11.34 -6.55
C PHE A 65 -20.83 11.24 -6.09
N VAL A 66 -21.74 11.78 -6.90
CA VAL A 66 -23.19 11.73 -6.63
C VAL A 66 -23.93 11.36 -7.90
N GLN A 67 -24.71 10.29 -7.84
CA GLN A 67 -25.59 9.88 -8.93
C GLN A 67 -26.98 9.56 -8.37
N SER A 68 -27.96 10.37 -8.71
CA SER A 68 -29.34 10.27 -8.17
C SER A 68 -29.38 10.37 -6.64
N LYS A 69 -29.62 9.27 -5.95
CA LYS A 69 -29.63 9.16 -4.47
C LYS A 69 -28.39 8.43 -3.92
N THR A 70 -27.54 7.95 -4.79
CA THR A 70 -26.31 7.26 -4.41
C THR A 70 -25.17 8.25 -4.37
N ALA A 71 -24.38 8.24 -3.28
CA ALA A 71 -23.17 9.02 -3.14
C ALA A 71 -22.01 8.14 -2.66
N TRP A 72 -20.78 8.43 -3.11
CA TRP A 72 -19.62 7.65 -2.69
C TRP A 72 -18.32 8.46 -2.69
N VAL A 73 -17.40 7.97 -1.87
CA VAL A 73 -16.00 8.42 -1.80
C VAL A 73 -15.07 7.21 -1.81
N ALA A 74 -13.90 7.38 -2.40
CA ALA A 74 -12.88 6.36 -2.44
C ALA A 74 -11.47 6.95 -2.29
N ASN A 75 -10.65 6.23 -1.56
CA ASN A 75 -9.20 6.28 -1.62
C ASN A 75 -8.77 5.01 -2.36
N ALA A 76 -8.67 5.07 -3.68
CA ALA A 76 -8.56 3.88 -4.50
C ALA A 76 -7.88 4.13 -5.83
N GLU A 77 -7.40 3.03 -6.43
CA GLU A 77 -7.02 2.84 -7.81
C GLU A 77 -7.66 1.53 -8.28
N ILE A 78 -8.71 1.62 -9.10
CA ILE A 78 -9.46 0.46 -9.60
C ILE A 78 -8.96 0.11 -10.99
N TYR A 79 -8.10 -0.91 -11.09
CA TYR A 79 -7.40 -1.26 -12.33
C TYR A 79 -8.31 -1.89 -13.40
N ASN A 80 -9.39 -2.56 -12.98
CA ASN A 80 -10.39 -3.12 -13.89
C ASN A 80 -11.63 -2.25 -14.07
N HIS A 81 -11.51 -0.93 -13.87
CA HIS A 81 -12.64 0.00 -13.95
C HIS A 81 -13.38 -0.09 -15.28
N ALA A 82 -12.69 -0.34 -16.40
CA ALA A 82 -13.30 -0.47 -17.73
C ALA A 82 -14.31 -1.62 -17.83
N ASP A 83 -14.15 -2.66 -17.01
CA ASP A 83 -15.04 -3.84 -17.00
C ASP A 83 -16.31 -3.60 -16.17
N LEU A 84 -16.31 -2.59 -15.30
CA LEU A 84 -17.37 -2.32 -14.32
C LEU A 84 -18.43 -1.32 -14.81
N GLY A 85 -18.20 -0.69 -15.96
CA GLY A 85 -19.17 0.22 -16.58
C GLY A 85 -18.53 1.54 -17.05
N PRO A 86 -19.32 2.41 -17.66
CA PRO A 86 -18.84 3.71 -18.11
C PRO A 86 -18.52 4.63 -16.94
N GLY A 87 -17.31 5.19 -16.94
CA GLY A 87 -16.85 6.19 -15.98
C GLY A 87 -15.63 6.92 -16.52
N ALA A 88 -15.55 8.22 -16.34
CA ALA A 88 -14.40 9.00 -16.78
C ALA A 88 -13.17 8.76 -15.86
N ALA A 89 -13.41 8.55 -14.56
CA ALA A 89 -12.40 8.23 -13.59
C ALA A 89 -12.58 6.79 -13.07
N ASP A 90 -11.50 6.14 -12.68
CA ASP A 90 -11.50 4.78 -12.16
C ASP A 90 -12.45 4.59 -10.97
N CYS A 91 -12.43 5.52 -10.00
CA CYS A 91 -13.34 5.50 -8.84
C CYS A 91 -14.80 5.85 -9.19
N GLY A 92 -15.05 6.43 -10.35
CA GLY A 92 -16.40 6.80 -10.82
C GLY A 92 -17.30 5.59 -11.08
N VAL A 93 -16.71 4.42 -11.37
CA VAL A 93 -17.46 3.18 -11.68
C VAL A 93 -18.07 2.52 -10.45
N LEU A 94 -17.67 2.89 -9.24
CA LEU A 94 -18.16 2.24 -8.00
C LEU A 94 -19.69 2.37 -7.85
N GLY A 95 -20.28 3.49 -8.26
CA GLY A 95 -21.73 3.67 -8.23
C GLY A 95 -22.48 2.69 -9.15
N ALA A 96 -22.03 2.55 -10.40
CA ALA A 96 -22.59 1.59 -11.35
C ALA A 96 -22.33 0.14 -10.90
N GLY A 97 -21.14 -0.15 -10.43
CA GLY A 97 -20.78 -1.46 -9.88
C GLY A 97 -21.66 -1.85 -8.69
N TRP A 98 -21.93 -0.92 -7.78
CA TRP A 98 -22.82 -1.21 -6.65
C TRP A 98 -24.27 -1.46 -7.07
N GLN A 99 -24.77 -0.74 -8.07
CA GLN A 99 -26.08 -1.01 -8.65
C GLN A 99 -26.16 -2.41 -9.28
N ALA A 100 -25.07 -2.89 -9.90
CA ALA A 100 -25.03 -4.19 -10.56
C ALA A 100 -24.83 -5.36 -9.59
N PHE A 101 -23.96 -5.20 -8.58
CA PHE A 101 -23.47 -6.29 -7.73
C PHE A 101 -23.90 -6.18 -6.25
N GLY A 102 -24.46 -5.04 -5.84
CA GLY A 102 -24.83 -4.81 -4.43
C GLY A 102 -23.62 -4.94 -3.49
N ASP A 103 -23.84 -5.61 -2.37
CA ASP A 103 -22.80 -5.84 -1.36
C ASP A 103 -21.67 -6.79 -1.81
N ALA A 104 -21.83 -7.49 -2.94
CA ALA A 104 -20.78 -8.30 -3.56
C ALA A 104 -19.81 -7.46 -4.46
N LEU A 105 -20.00 -6.15 -4.55
CA LEU A 105 -19.11 -5.28 -5.33
C LEU A 105 -17.60 -5.48 -5.02
N PRO A 106 -17.14 -5.60 -3.75
CA PRO A 106 -15.71 -5.73 -3.47
C PRO A 106 -15.06 -6.95 -4.13
N GLU A 107 -15.81 -8.03 -4.35
CA GLU A 107 -15.33 -9.25 -5.00
C GLU A 107 -15.02 -9.04 -6.49
N GLN A 108 -15.67 -8.05 -7.11
CA GLN A 108 -15.51 -7.71 -8.53
C GLN A 108 -14.36 -6.72 -8.79
N LEU A 109 -13.81 -6.11 -7.74
CA LEU A 109 -12.77 -5.10 -7.87
C LEU A 109 -11.37 -5.73 -7.98
N ASP A 110 -10.61 -5.25 -8.94
CA ASP A 110 -9.16 -5.43 -8.99
C ASP A 110 -8.49 -4.07 -8.78
N GLY A 111 -7.85 -3.89 -7.61
CA GLY A 111 -7.30 -2.60 -7.25
C GLY A 111 -6.72 -2.55 -5.84
N GLN A 112 -6.20 -1.38 -5.52
CA GLN A 112 -5.90 -0.97 -4.15
C GLN A 112 -6.98 0.03 -3.73
N PHE A 113 -7.74 -0.28 -2.67
CA PHE A 113 -8.91 0.53 -2.36
C PHE A 113 -9.35 0.53 -0.89
N ALA A 114 -9.90 1.66 -0.50
CA ALA A 114 -10.86 1.81 0.58
C ALA A 114 -11.95 2.76 0.08
N PHE A 115 -13.21 2.34 0.12
CA PHE A 115 -14.33 3.14 -0.34
C PHE A 115 -15.53 3.08 0.60
N ALA A 116 -16.39 4.09 0.50
CA ALA A 116 -17.64 4.17 1.21
C ALA A 116 -18.72 4.66 0.24
N ILE A 117 -19.84 3.96 0.15
CA ILE A 117 -20.98 4.24 -0.73
C ILE A 117 -22.27 4.16 0.05
N VAL A 118 -23.24 5.03 -0.29
CA VAL A 118 -24.56 5.12 0.40
C VAL A 118 -25.67 5.41 -0.59
N ASP A 119 -26.81 4.78 -0.38
CA ASP A 119 -28.12 5.23 -0.88
C ASP A 119 -28.79 6.09 0.19
N ASP A 120 -28.82 7.39 -0.02
CA ASP A 120 -29.36 8.36 0.94
C ASP A 120 -30.88 8.27 1.12
N ALA A 121 -31.60 7.60 0.20
CA ALA A 121 -33.04 7.40 0.31
C ALA A 121 -33.38 6.26 1.27
N THR A 122 -32.67 5.14 1.17
CA THR A 122 -32.91 3.94 1.99
C THR A 122 -32.05 3.92 3.25
N GLY A 123 -30.89 4.56 3.22
CA GLY A 123 -29.86 4.50 4.25
C GLY A 123 -28.99 3.26 4.16
N HIS A 124 -29.15 2.44 3.10
CA HIS A 124 -28.23 1.33 2.82
C HIS A 124 -26.84 1.89 2.49
N TRP A 125 -25.80 1.37 3.11
CA TRP A 125 -24.41 1.73 2.81
C TRP A 125 -23.49 0.53 2.80
N LEU A 126 -22.40 0.64 2.05
CA LEU A 126 -21.32 -0.33 1.95
C LEU A 126 -20.00 0.37 2.10
N VAL A 127 -19.11 -0.21 2.91
CA VAL A 127 -17.71 0.20 3.09
C VAL A 127 -16.83 -1.03 2.90
N ALA A 128 -15.78 -0.93 2.11
CA ALA A 128 -14.87 -2.06 1.91
C ALA A 128 -13.42 -1.62 1.78
N ARG A 129 -12.50 -2.57 2.06
CA ARG A 129 -11.06 -2.41 2.01
C ARG A 129 -10.42 -3.54 1.20
N ASP A 130 -9.35 -3.23 0.45
CA ASP A 130 -8.60 -4.17 -0.40
C ASP A 130 -7.99 -5.35 0.37
N PRO A 131 -7.63 -6.46 -0.32
CA PRO A 131 -7.19 -7.71 0.32
C PRO A 131 -5.89 -7.61 1.12
N ALA A 132 -4.97 -6.74 0.71
CA ALA A 132 -3.68 -6.53 1.37
C ALA A 132 -3.73 -5.36 2.38
N GLY A 133 -4.85 -4.61 2.41
CA GLY A 133 -5.00 -3.42 3.23
C GLY A 133 -4.07 -2.27 2.84
N ILE A 134 -3.81 -2.14 1.53
CA ILE A 134 -2.94 -1.10 0.96
C ILE A 134 -3.48 0.28 1.29
N CYS A 135 -4.78 0.49 1.08
CA CYS A 135 -5.45 1.71 1.48
C CYS A 135 -5.82 1.63 2.96
N PRO A 136 -5.31 2.53 3.81
CA PRO A 136 -5.67 2.53 5.22
C PRO A 136 -7.14 2.93 5.39
N LEU A 137 -7.82 2.25 6.33
CA LEU A 137 -9.19 2.54 6.70
C LEU A 137 -9.42 2.22 8.17
N TYR A 138 -9.95 3.17 8.89
CA TYR A 138 -10.31 3.06 10.30
C TYR A 138 -11.82 3.20 10.46
N VAL A 139 -12.37 2.53 11.45
CA VAL A 139 -13.76 2.68 11.89
C VAL A 139 -13.79 3.25 13.30
N GLY A 140 -14.69 4.18 13.54
CA GLY A 140 -14.92 4.79 14.85
C GLY A 140 -16.41 4.82 15.21
N HIS A 141 -16.73 4.66 16.50
CA HIS A 141 -18.08 4.75 17.03
C HIS A 141 -18.25 6.06 17.81
N HIS A 142 -19.16 6.90 17.34
CA HIS A 142 -19.50 8.15 18.00
C HIS A 142 -20.57 7.91 19.07
N GLU A 143 -20.63 8.73 20.11
CA GLU A 143 -21.55 8.59 21.24
C GLU A 143 -23.03 8.68 20.88
N ASP A 144 -23.38 9.34 19.77
CA ASP A 144 -24.75 9.44 19.27
C ASP A 144 -25.20 8.25 18.41
N GLY A 145 -24.37 7.21 18.29
CA GLY A 145 -24.67 5.98 17.57
C GLY A 145 -24.31 6.03 16.08
N THR A 146 -23.75 7.12 15.56
CA THR A 146 -23.21 7.15 14.19
C THR A 146 -21.91 6.37 14.09
N ILE A 147 -21.70 5.72 12.92
CA ILE A 147 -20.42 5.06 12.58
C ILE A 147 -19.62 5.96 11.66
N TRP A 148 -18.36 6.12 11.98
CA TRP A 148 -17.41 6.93 11.23
C TRP A 148 -16.33 6.07 10.60
N PHE A 149 -15.99 6.32 9.34
CA PHE A 149 -14.86 5.71 8.67
C PHE A 149 -13.90 6.80 8.19
N ALA A 150 -12.61 6.58 8.32
CA ALA A 150 -11.60 7.52 7.81
C ALA A 150 -10.33 6.81 7.36
N SER A 151 -9.60 7.43 6.42
CA SER A 151 -8.31 6.95 5.97
C SER A 151 -7.25 6.94 7.05
N GLU A 152 -7.31 7.84 8.03
CA GLU A 152 -6.35 7.93 9.13
C GLU A 152 -7.06 8.17 10.46
N MET A 153 -6.50 7.60 11.54
CA MET A 153 -7.08 7.63 12.89
C MET A 153 -7.21 9.05 13.43
N LYS A 154 -6.28 9.96 13.10
CA LYS A 154 -6.28 11.36 13.54
C LYS A 154 -7.54 12.13 13.13
N ALA A 155 -8.26 11.66 12.10
CA ALA A 155 -9.53 12.25 11.70
C ALA A 155 -10.71 11.79 12.57
N LEU A 156 -10.53 10.78 13.42
CA LEU A 156 -11.56 10.19 14.27
C LEU A 156 -11.34 10.45 15.77
N VAL A 157 -10.11 10.66 16.20
CA VAL A 157 -9.70 10.61 17.61
C VAL A 157 -10.42 11.63 18.50
N ASP A 158 -10.77 12.78 17.96
CA ASP A 158 -11.49 13.83 18.69
C ASP A 158 -13.03 13.63 18.70
N HIS A 159 -13.51 12.60 17.98
CA HIS A 159 -14.94 12.42 17.70
C HIS A 159 -15.47 11.03 18.10
N CYS A 160 -14.61 10.02 18.20
CA CYS A 160 -15.01 8.64 18.45
C CYS A 160 -14.34 8.09 19.71
N ALA A 161 -15.13 7.47 20.57
CA ALA A 161 -14.64 6.87 21.82
C ALA A 161 -13.90 5.54 21.59
N GLN A 162 -14.24 4.83 20.52
CA GLN A 162 -13.61 3.57 20.12
C GLN A 162 -13.20 3.67 18.65
N ILE A 163 -11.96 3.36 18.37
CA ILE A 163 -11.42 3.38 17.00
C ILE A 163 -10.67 2.07 16.76
N ALA A 164 -10.93 1.44 15.61
CA ALA A 164 -10.28 0.22 15.18
C ALA A 164 -9.87 0.30 13.70
N LEU A 165 -8.91 -0.52 13.28
CA LEU A 165 -8.65 -0.75 11.88
C LEU A 165 -9.76 -1.59 11.26
N VAL A 166 -10.18 -1.25 10.04
CA VAL A 166 -10.95 -2.17 9.20
C VAL A 166 -9.98 -3.20 8.64
N GLU A 167 -10.28 -4.48 8.88
CA GLU A 167 -9.40 -5.57 8.44
C GLU A 167 -9.29 -5.66 6.91
N PRO A 168 -8.14 -6.05 6.35
CA PRO A 168 -7.98 -6.29 4.91
C PRO A 168 -8.96 -7.34 4.38
N GLY A 169 -9.47 -7.13 3.16
CA GLY A 169 -10.42 -8.05 2.54
C GLY A 169 -11.76 -8.15 3.26
N HIS A 170 -12.09 -7.15 4.09
CA HIS A 170 -13.37 -7.07 4.79
C HIS A 170 -14.26 -5.95 4.25
N ALA A 171 -15.55 -6.16 4.40
CA ALA A 171 -16.57 -5.18 4.12
C ALA A 171 -17.53 -5.02 5.31
N TRP A 172 -18.11 -3.83 5.40
CA TRP A 172 -19.12 -3.42 6.36
C TRP A 172 -20.34 -2.92 5.58
N THR A 173 -21.54 -3.30 5.97
CA THR A 173 -22.78 -2.83 5.38
C THR A 173 -23.84 -2.58 6.44
N PHE A 174 -24.78 -1.69 6.10
CA PHE A 174 -26.04 -1.52 6.83
C PHE A 174 -27.17 -1.60 5.80
N ASP A 175 -28.08 -2.56 5.96
CA ASP A 175 -29.18 -2.83 5.03
C ASP A 175 -30.50 -2.13 5.42
N GLY A 176 -30.42 -1.17 6.33
CA GLY A 176 -31.58 -0.50 6.91
C GLY A 176 -32.11 -1.15 8.20
N ARG A 177 -31.51 -2.26 8.64
CA ARG A 177 -31.90 -3.02 9.85
C ARG A 177 -30.74 -3.24 10.80
N GLU A 178 -29.64 -3.79 10.29
CA GLU A 178 -28.46 -4.14 11.08
C GLU A 178 -27.16 -3.85 10.35
N VAL A 179 -26.11 -3.60 11.11
CA VAL A 179 -24.72 -3.52 10.59
C VAL A 179 -24.15 -4.92 10.55
N ARG A 180 -23.64 -5.32 9.39
CA ARG A 180 -22.95 -6.59 9.18
C ARG A 180 -21.53 -6.36 8.71
N THR A 181 -20.65 -7.25 9.14
CA THR A 181 -19.26 -7.29 8.69
C THR A 181 -18.93 -8.69 8.22
N TRP A 182 -18.19 -8.78 7.12
CA TRP A 182 -17.74 -10.08 6.62
C TRP A 182 -16.42 -9.94 5.87
N ARG A 183 -15.71 -11.07 5.81
CA ARG A 183 -14.55 -11.20 4.94
C ARG A 183 -15.04 -11.57 3.54
N TRP A 184 -14.86 -10.67 2.57
CA TRP A 184 -15.24 -10.90 1.17
C TRP A 184 -14.11 -11.56 0.37
N PHE A 185 -12.84 -11.42 0.81
CA PHE A 185 -11.69 -12.06 0.18
C PHE A 185 -11.53 -13.49 0.73
N GLN A 186 -11.92 -14.49 -0.08
CA GLN A 186 -11.93 -15.91 0.26
C GLN A 186 -11.19 -16.70 -0.81
N HIS A 187 -10.26 -17.57 -0.41
CA HIS A 187 -9.48 -18.43 -1.29
C HIS A 187 -9.10 -19.72 -0.58
N ASP A 188 -9.04 -20.83 -1.34
CA ASP A 188 -8.76 -22.17 -0.79
C ASP A 188 -7.41 -22.25 -0.09
N TYR A 189 -6.41 -21.49 -0.54
CA TYR A 189 -5.07 -21.47 0.09
C TYR A 189 -5.06 -20.86 1.49
N LEU A 190 -6.15 -20.25 1.94
CA LEU A 190 -6.29 -19.74 3.31
C LEU A 190 -6.54 -20.87 4.33
N ASP A 191 -7.18 -21.95 3.87
CA ASP A 191 -7.66 -23.05 4.69
C ASP A 191 -6.94 -24.38 4.37
N SER A 192 -6.15 -24.43 3.29
CA SER A 192 -5.45 -25.63 2.84
C SER A 192 -4.07 -25.33 2.25
N VAL A 193 -3.16 -26.29 2.33
CA VAL A 193 -1.84 -26.16 1.72
C VAL A 193 -1.93 -26.44 0.22
N PRO A 194 -1.57 -25.47 -0.65
CA PRO A 194 -1.67 -25.63 -2.09
C PRO A 194 -0.60 -26.57 -2.65
N THR A 195 -0.89 -27.13 -3.83
CA THR A 195 0.00 -28.06 -4.55
C THR A 195 0.36 -27.61 -5.98
N ALA A 196 -0.15 -26.45 -6.41
CA ALA A 196 0.11 -25.94 -7.75
C ALA A 196 1.58 -25.54 -7.94
N ARG A 197 2.12 -25.78 -9.13
CA ARG A 197 3.50 -25.40 -9.51
C ARG A 197 3.48 -24.68 -10.86
N PRO A 198 3.22 -23.36 -10.87
CA PRO A 198 3.23 -22.60 -12.11
C PRO A 198 4.63 -22.61 -12.74
N ASP A 199 4.68 -22.58 -14.06
CA ASP A 199 5.94 -22.46 -14.79
C ASP A 199 6.52 -21.03 -14.75
N ALA A 200 7.77 -20.90 -15.15
CA ALA A 200 8.48 -19.64 -15.11
C ALA A 200 7.83 -18.55 -16.01
N GLN A 201 7.18 -18.94 -17.11
CA GLN A 201 6.51 -17.99 -18.00
C GLN A 201 5.27 -17.40 -17.30
N THR A 202 4.44 -18.23 -16.70
CA THR A 202 3.27 -17.81 -15.92
C THR A 202 3.66 -16.80 -14.84
N ILE A 203 4.77 -17.04 -14.13
CA ILE A 203 5.26 -16.13 -13.08
C ILE A 203 5.64 -14.78 -13.69
N ARG A 204 6.40 -14.77 -14.79
CA ARG A 204 6.79 -13.54 -15.48
C ARG A 204 5.58 -12.76 -16.00
N ASP A 205 4.61 -13.46 -16.58
CA ASP A 205 3.41 -12.84 -17.15
C ASP A 205 2.58 -12.15 -16.04
N VAL A 206 2.38 -12.82 -14.92
CA VAL A 206 1.62 -12.25 -13.78
C VAL A 206 2.34 -11.04 -13.18
N VAL A 207 3.66 -11.10 -13.00
CA VAL A 207 4.44 -9.95 -12.50
C VAL A 207 4.38 -8.79 -13.50
N THR A 208 4.57 -9.08 -14.79
CA THR A 208 4.55 -8.05 -15.85
C THR A 208 3.18 -7.39 -15.95
N GLU A 209 2.11 -8.19 -15.90
CA GLU A 209 0.73 -7.67 -15.93
C GLU A 209 0.40 -6.85 -14.67
N ALA A 210 0.86 -7.30 -13.50
CA ALA A 210 0.74 -6.54 -12.28
C ALA A 210 1.41 -5.15 -12.37
N VAL A 211 2.58 -5.07 -13.01
CA VAL A 211 3.25 -3.78 -13.29
C VAL A 211 2.46 -3.00 -14.34
N ARG A 212 1.98 -3.64 -15.44
CA ARG A 212 1.24 -2.97 -16.52
C ARG A 212 0.00 -2.25 -16.01
N LYS A 213 -0.79 -2.88 -15.15
CA LYS A 213 -1.99 -2.27 -14.53
C LYS A 213 -1.67 -0.94 -13.81
N ARG A 214 -0.48 -0.83 -13.19
CA ARG A 214 -0.05 0.35 -12.42
C ARG A 214 0.37 1.53 -13.29
N PHE A 215 0.42 1.37 -14.63
CA PHE A 215 0.62 2.48 -15.57
C PHE A 215 -0.63 3.37 -15.71
N MET A 216 -1.76 2.98 -15.14
CA MET A 216 -2.99 3.79 -15.09
C MET A 216 -2.74 5.11 -14.34
N ALA A 217 -2.27 6.13 -15.03
CA ALA A 217 -1.98 7.46 -14.50
C ALA A 217 -1.93 8.49 -15.63
N ASP A 218 -2.48 9.69 -15.37
CA ASP A 218 -2.42 10.85 -16.27
C ASP A 218 -1.37 11.88 -15.81
N VAL A 219 -0.46 11.45 -14.93
CA VAL A 219 0.65 12.24 -14.41
C VAL A 219 1.96 11.46 -14.52
N PRO A 220 3.12 12.14 -14.63
CA PRO A 220 4.41 11.47 -14.62
C PRO A 220 4.62 10.67 -13.33
N PHE A 221 5.23 9.49 -13.46
CA PHE A 221 5.57 8.63 -12.35
C PHE A 221 6.93 7.95 -12.54
N GLY A 222 7.43 7.32 -11.49
CA GLY A 222 8.68 6.56 -11.53
C GLY A 222 8.64 5.32 -10.66
N VAL A 223 9.81 4.76 -10.35
CA VAL A 223 9.96 3.53 -9.57
C VAL A 223 10.96 3.75 -8.43
N LEU A 224 10.64 3.30 -7.22
CA LEU A 224 11.61 3.23 -6.13
C LEU A 224 12.57 2.08 -6.40
N LEU A 225 13.88 2.36 -6.40
CA LEU A 225 14.92 1.41 -6.81
C LEU A 225 16.00 1.29 -5.73
N SER A 226 15.92 0.23 -4.93
CA SER A 226 16.90 -0.06 -3.87
C SER A 226 18.12 -0.86 -4.35
N GLY A 227 18.13 -1.30 -5.62
CA GLY A 227 19.14 -2.22 -6.13
C GLY A 227 18.97 -3.67 -5.64
N GLY A 228 17.85 -4.00 -5.02
CA GLY A 228 17.43 -5.36 -4.68
C GLY A 228 16.60 -6.02 -5.77
N LEU A 229 16.30 -7.32 -5.56
CA LEU A 229 15.51 -8.15 -6.49
C LEU A 229 14.14 -7.53 -6.80
N ASP A 230 13.34 -7.25 -5.77
CA ASP A 230 11.92 -6.92 -5.92
C ASP A 230 11.72 -5.58 -6.64
N SER A 231 12.39 -4.52 -6.19
CA SER A 231 12.37 -3.23 -6.86
C SER A 231 12.99 -3.31 -8.27
N GLY A 232 14.00 -4.17 -8.45
CA GLY A 232 14.62 -4.45 -9.73
C GLY A 232 13.66 -5.09 -10.72
N LEU A 233 12.89 -6.11 -10.31
CA LEU A 233 11.89 -6.76 -11.16
C LEU A 233 10.76 -5.82 -11.55
N VAL A 234 10.29 -4.97 -10.64
CA VAL A 234 9.29 -3.95 -10.95
C VAL A 234 9.83 -2.96 -11.99
N ALA A 235 11.05 -2.45 -11.81
CA ALA A 235 11.66 -1.51 -12.76
C ALA A 235 11.96 -2.17 -14.12
N ALA A 236 12.46 -3.41 -14.14
CA ALA A 236 12.73 -4.16 -15.36
C ALA A 236 11.46 -4.46 -16.15
N SER A 237 10.37 -4.87 -15.45
CA SER A 237 9.07 -5.08 -16.08
C SER A 237 8.52 -3.78 -16.68
N ALA A 238 8.59 -2.67 -15.95
CA ALA A 238 8.19 -1.36 -16.45
C ALA A 238 8.98 -0.96 -17.71
N MET A 239 10.31 -1.11 -17.70
CA MET A 239 11.14 -0.80 -18.87
C MET A 239 10.85 -1.70 -20.08
N ARG A 240 10.56 -2.99 -19.86
CA ARG A 240 10.18 -3.90 -20.97
C ARG A 240 8.83 -3.53 -21.56
N LEU A 241 7.84 -3.18 -20.74
CA LEU A 241 6.53 -2.70 -21.20
C LEU A 241 6.65 -1.41 -22.02
N ILE A 242 7.47 -0.46 -21.58
CA ILE A 242 7.73 0.80 -22.31
C ILE A 242 8.43 0.50 -23.65
N ARG A 243 9.51 -0.28 -23.64
CA ARG A 243 10.30 -0.61 -24.85
C ARG A 243 9.52 -1.40 -25.90
N SER A 244 8.60 -2.25 -25.47
CA SER A 244 7.72 -3.02 -26.36
C SER A 244 6.53 -2.22 -26.92
N GLY A 245 6.27 -1.02 -26.38
CA GLY A 245 5.07 -0.25 -26.71
C GLY A 245 3.77 -0.83 -26.15
N ALA A 246 3.85 -1.74 -25.16
CA ALA A 246 2.67 -2.35 -24.53
C ALA A 246 1.92 -1.40 -23.60
N VAL A 247 2.53 -0.28 -23.26
CA VAL A 247 1.97 0.81 -22.46
C VAL A 247 2.28 2.14 -23.09
N ASP A 248 1.37 3.11 -22.92
CA ASP A 248 1.59 4.50 -23.29
C ASP A 248 2.38 5.20 -22.18
N TYR A 249 3.62 5.58 -22.46
CA TYR A 249 4.48 6.25 -21.50
C TYR A 249 5.47 7.16 -22.24
N GLU A 250 5.43 8.44 -21.94
CA GLU A 250 6.27 9.45 -22.58
C GLU A 250 7.52 9.75 -21.75
N GLY A 251 8.67 9.84 -22.43
CA GLY A 251 9.95 10.19 -21.83
C GLY A 251 10.68 9.04 -21.16
N PRO A 252 11.76 9.32 -20.41
CA PRO A 252 12.53 8.31 -19.70
C PRO A 252 11.78 7.84 -18.44
N LEU A 253 11.90 6.55 -18.10
CA LEU A 253 11.46 6.08 -16.80
C LEU A 253 12.38 6.61 -15.70
N HIS A 254 11.81 7.32 -14.74
CA HIS A 254 12.54 7.82 -13.58
C HIS A 254 12.65 6.76 -12.48
N THR A 255 13.82 6.63 -11.87
CA THR A 255 14.03 5.76 -10.71
C THR A 255 14.64 6.54 -9.55
N PHE A 256 14.26 6.18 -8.32
CA PHE A 256 14.60 6.93 -7.11
C PHE A 256 15.21 6.02 -6.05
N ALA A 257 16.32 6.45 -5.46
CA ALA A 257 16.94 5.80 -4.31
C ALA A 257 17.31 6.83 -3.23
N ILE A 258 17.39 6.38 -1.99
CA ILE A 258 17.85 7.19 -0.86
C ILE A 258 18.72 6.35 0.09
N GLY A 259 19.74 6.96 0.67
CA GLY A 259 20.58 6.34 1.70
C GLY A 259 21.42 7.38 2.43
N LEU A 260 22.13 6.96 3.48
CA LEU A 260 23.25 7.71 4.02
C LEU A 260 24.37 7.77 2.96
N GLU A 261 25.25 8.74 3.06
CA GLU A 261 26.43 8.79 2.18
C GLU A 261 27.22 7.48 2.30
N GLY A 262 27.44 6.81 1.16
CA GLY A 262 28.09 5.48 1.13
C GLY A 262 27.20 4.32 1.54
N GLY A 263 25.89 4.53 1.71
CA GLY A 263 24.93 3.46 2.03
C GLY A 263 24.98 2.28 1.05
N PRO A 264 24.84 1.04 1.53
CA PRO A 264 25.11 -0.19 0.75
C PRO A 264 24.17 -0.38 -0.45
N ASP A 265 22.97 0.19 -0.44
CA ASP A 265 22.00 0.05 -1.53
C ASP A 265 22.21 1.04 -2.69
N LEU A 266 22.88 2.18 -2.46
CA LEU A 266 23.01 3.22 -3.49
C LEU A 266 23.84 2.74 -4.70
N ALA A 267 24.95 2.02 -4.48
CA ALA A 267 25.78 1.53 -5.57
C ALA A 267 25.10 0.43 -6.41
N PRO A 268 24.44 -0.60 -5.84
CA PRO A 268 23.59 -1.52 -6.60
C PRO A 268 22.47 -0.84 -7.37
N ALA A 269 21.75 0.13 -6.77
CA ALA A 269 20.68 0.87 -7.42
C ALA A 269 21.19 1.62 -8.66
N ARG A 270 22.33 2.29 -8.54
CA ARG A 270 22.97 3.02 -9.66
C ARG A 270 23.37 2.08 -10.80
N ARG A 271 23.97 0.91 -10.49
CA ARG A 271 24.34 -0.09 -11.52
C ARG A 271 23.10 -0.64 -12.22
N LEU A 272 22.05 -0.94 -11.45
CA LEU A 272 20.79 -1.46 -12.01
C LEU A 272 20.10 -0.41 -12.88
N ALA A 273 20.05 0.84 -12.45
CA ALA A 273 19.50 1.95 -13.24
C ALA A 273 20.25 2.12 -14.58
N ALA A 274 21.57 2.05 -14.55
CA ALA A 274 22.39 2.10 -15.77
C ALA A 274 22.13 0.91 -16.70
N PHE A 275 21.98 -0.31 -16.18
CA PHE A 275 21.62 -1.50 -16.95
C PHE A 275 20.24 -1.36 -17.60
N LEU A 276 19.25 -0.88 -16.86
CA LEU A 276 17.90 -0.67 -17.34
C LEU A 276 17.78 0.55 -18.28
N GLY A 277 18.71 1.51 -18.21
CA GLY A 277 18.64 2.76 -18.97
C GLY A 277 17.58 3.73 -18.46
N THR A 278 17.38 3.79 -17.15
CA THR A 278 16.46 4.72 -16.49
C THR A 278 17.15 6.05 -16.14
N GLU A 279 16.36 7.13 -15.99
CA GLU A 279 16.86 8.36 -15.40
C GLU A 279 16.84 8.23 -13.86
N HIS A 280 18.04 8.03 -13.30
CA HIS A 280 18.19 7.70 -11.89
C HIS A 280 18.44 8.93 -11.02
N HIS A 281 17.65 9.10 -9.98
CA HIS A 281 17.78 10.13 -8.96
C HIS A 281 18.22 9.49 -7.63
N GLU A 282 19.45 9.76 -7.26
CA GLU A 282 20.03 9.31 -6.01
C GLU A 282 20.01 10.45 -4.99
N PHE A 283 19.44 10.20 -3.82
CA PHE A 283 19.40 11.15 -2.73
C PHE A 283 20.17 10.63 -1.53
N THR A 284 20.77 11.56 -0.80
CA THR A 284 21.39 11.27 0.49
C THR A 284 20.68 12.03 1.60
N PHE A 285 20.74 11.51 2.81
CA PHE A 285 20.31 12.18 4.02
C PHE A 285 21.37 12.03 5.11
N THR A 286 21.31 12.91 6.10
CA THR A 286 22.16 12.85 7.29
C THR A 286 21.39 12.23 8.46
N VAL A 287 22.10 11.64 9.42
CA VAL A 287 21.48 11.16 10.67
C VAL A 287 20.71 12.27 11.38
N LYS A 288 21.23 13.50 11.36
CA LYS A 288 20.56 14.68 11.94
C LYS A 288 19.20 14.93 11.30
N GLU A 289 19.11 14.97 9.95
CA GLU A 289 17.84 15.13 9.24
C GLU A 289 16.86 14.01 9.58
N ALA A 290 17.36 12.78 9.67
CA ALA A 290 16.56 11.62 10.02
C ALA A 290 15.98 11.75 11.44
N LEU A 291 16.79 12.12 12.43
CA LEU A 291 16.35 12.33 13.82
C LEU A 291 15.35 13.49 13.94
N GLU A 292 15.56 14.59 13.21
CA GLU A 292 14.63 15.72 13.16
C GLU A 292 13.27 15.35 12.55
N ALA A 293 13.23 14.39 11.62
CA ALA A 293 12.00 13.93 10.98
C ALA A 293 11.15 12.98 11.87
N VAL A 294 11.74 12.31 12.88
CA VAL A 294 11.06 11.30 13.71
C VAL A 294 9.69 11.77 14.24
N PRO A 295 9.54 12.96 14.87
CA PRO A 295 8.25 13.40 15.40
C PRO A 295 7.17 13.54 14.32
N ALA A 296 7.52 14.06 13.15
CA ALA A 296 6.60 14.18 12.02
C ALA A 296 6.20 12.80 11.47
N VAL A 297 7.15 11.89 11.33
CA VAL A 297 6.91 10.51 10.89
C VAL A 297 5.97 9.78 11.85
N VAL A 298 6.21 9.83 13.17
CA VAL A 298 5.31 9.22 14.17
C VAL A 298 3.90 9.78 14.05
N ARG A 299 3.76 11.10 13.89
CA ARG A 299 2.45 11.74 13.71
C ARG A 299 1.72 11.25 12.47
N HIS A 300 2.42 11.09 11.35
CA HIS A 300 1.81 10.63 10.09
C HIS A 300 1.53 9.13 10.09
N LEU A 301 2.42 8.32 10.63
CA LEU A 301 2.19 6.88 10.80
C LEU A 301 1.08 6.58 11.80
N GLU A 302 0.86 7.45 12.79
CA GLU A 302 0.00 7.18 13.96
C GLU A 302 0.48 5.93 14.74
N SER A 303 1.77 5.66 14.65
CA SER A 303 2.46 4.52 15.23
C SER A 303 3.95 4.84 15.37
N TYR A 304 4.61 4.21 16.32
CA TYR A 304 6.08 4.21 16.44
C TYR A 304 6.74 2.97 15.82
N GLN A 305 5.93 2.05 15.31
CA GLN A 305 6.43 0.88 14.61
C GLN A 305 7.08 1.26 13.28
N GLN A 306 8.02 0.47 12.80
CA GLN A 306 8.67 0.67 11.49
C GLN A 306 9.42 2.01 11.32
N ILE A 307 9.75 2.75 12.41
CA ILE A 307 10.41 4.06 12.35
C ILE A 307 11.72 4.00 11.56
N ARG A 308 12.49 2.90 11.70
CA ARG A 308 13.78 2.72 11.02
C ARG A 308 13.68 2.83 9.50
N THR A 309 12.58 2.33 8.94
CA THR A 309 12.32 2.34 7.49
C THR A 309 11.39 3.49 7.08
N ALA A 310 10.50 3.91 7.97
CA ALA A 310 9.57 4.99 7.71
C ALA A 310 10.24 6.36 7.53
N VAL A 311 11.28 6.66 8.31
CA VAL A 311 12.00 7.93 8.22
C VAL A 311 12.71 8.09 6.88
N PRO A 312 13.53 7.14 6.39
CA PRO A 312 14.09 7.23 5.04
C PRO A 312 13.01 7.31 3.95
N THR A 313 11.91 6.55 4.07
CA THR A 313 10.80 6.61 3.11
C THR A 313 10.13 7.99 3.09
N TYR A 314 9.91 8.60 4.26
CA TYR A 314 9.38 9.96 4.40
C TYR A 314 10.29 11.00 3.73
N LEU A 315 11.60 10.94 4.00
CA LEU A 315 12.59 11.84 3.40
C LEU A 315 12.71 11.65 1.89
N LEU A 316 12.66 10.41 1.40
CA LEU A 316 12.63 10.09 -0.03
C LEU A 316 11.40 10.72 -0.69
N ALA A 317 10.23 10.52 -0.09
CA ALA A 317 8.98 11.04 -0.62
C ALA A 317 8.99 12.57 -0.74
N GLU A 318 9.53 13.28 0.24
CA GLU A 318 9.71 14.73 0.19
C GLU A 318 10.54 15.16 -1.03
N ARG A 319 11.65 14.45 -1.29
CA ARG A 319 12.55 14.76 -2.41
C ARG A 319 11.91 14.45 -3.76
N VAL A 320 11.24 13.31 -3.88
CA VAL A 320 10.50 12.91 -5.09
C VAL A 320 9.37 13.89 -5.40
N ARG A 321 8.62 14.34 -4.38
CA ARG A 321 7.58 15.38 -4.54
C ARG A 321 8.14 16.72 -4.99
N LYS A 322 9.32 17.11 -4.52
CA LYS A 322 10.00 18.34 -4.97
C LYS A 322 10.38 18.31 -6.46
N LEU A 323 10.56 17.12 -7.04
CA LEU A 323 10.73 16.94 -8.49
C LEU A 323 9.41 16.96 -9.27
N GLY A 324 8.25 17.05 -8.61
CA GLY A 324 6.93 17.15 -9.24
C GLY A 324 6.18 15.82 -9.36
N PHE A 325 6.77 14.68 -9.00
CA PHE A 325 6.12 13.38 -9.09
C PHE A 325 5.03 13.22 -8.01
N LYS A 326 3.89 12.64 -8.37
CA LYS A 326 2.77 12.35 -7.46
C LYS A 326 2.62 10.86 -7.14
N MET A 327 3.24 9.99 -7.95
CA MET A 327 3.11 8.55 -7.86
C MET A 327 4.45 7.86 -8.16
N VAL A 328 4.71 6.74 -7.49
CA VAL A 328 5.83 5.84 -7.78
C VAL A 328 5.42 4.38 -7.58
N LEU A 329 6.06 3.47 -8.32
CA LEU A 329 5.93 2.03 -8.10
C LEU A 329 6.95 1.56 -7.05
N SER A 330 6.58 0.55 -6.27
CA SER A 330 7.42 -0.03 -5.21
C SER A 330 7.43 -1.56 -5.27
N GLY A 331 8.54 -2.17 -4.90
CA GLY A 331 8.70 -3.63 -4.79
C GLY A 331 8.23 -4.24 -3.46
N GLU A 332 7.51 -3.49 -2.61
CA GLU A 332 7.00 -3.98 -1.33
C GLU A 332 6.02 -5.15 -1.48
N GLY A 333 5.99 -6.04 -0.49
CA GLY A 333 5.06 -7.17 -0.38
C GLY A 333 5.64 -8.52 -0.81
N ALA A 334 6.68 -8.56 -1.63
CA ALA A 334 7.28 -9.79 -2.11
C ALA A 334 7.95 -10.61 -0.99
N ASP A 335 8.51 -9.95 0.01
CA ASP A 335 9.18 -10.63 1.12
C ASP A 335 8.20 -11.45 1.96
N GLU A 336 7.03 -10.94 2.20
CA GLU A 336 5.97 -11.57 2.99
C GLU A 336 5.32 -12.71 2.22
N LEU A 337 5.01 -12.47 0.95
CA LEU A 337 4.38 -13.47 0.07
C LEU A 337 5.28 -14.66 -0.21
N LEU A 338 6.60 -14.44 -0.32
CA LEU A 338 7.55 -15.43 -0.82
C LEU A 338 8.60 -15.84 0.22
N GLY A 339 8.43 -15.46 1.48
CA GLY A 339 9.38 -15.81 2.53
C GLY A 339 10.78 -15.21 2.32
N GLY A 340 10.83 -13.91 1.98
CA GLY A 340 12.08 -13.21 1.64
C GLY A 340 12.97 -12.83 2.82
N TYR A 341 12.54 -13.04 4.06
CA TYR A 341 13.35 -12.74 5.24
C TYR A 341 14.22 -13.93 5.65
N LEU A 342 15.42 -13.67 6.16
CA LEU A 342 16.41 -14.71 6.49
C LEU A 342 15.88 -15.76 7.47
N TYR A 343 14.97 -15.41 8.38
CA TYR A 343 14.44 -16.40 9.32
C TYR A 343 13.59 -17.49 8.65
N PHE A 344 13.07 -17.27 7.43
CA PHE A 344 12.36 -18.31 6.67
C PHE A 344 13.25 -19.49 6.25
N HIS A 345 14.59 -19.31 6.27
CA HIS A 345 15.53 -20.43 6.09
C HIS A 345 15.40 -21.49 7.20
N HIS A 346 14.80 -21.14 8.34
CA HIS A 346 14.59 -22.03 9.47
C HIS A 346 13.18 -22.63 9.52
N ALA A 347 12.37 -22.44 8.48
CA ALA A 347 11.03 -23.03 8.40
C ALA A 347 11.12 -24.57 8.47
N PRO A 348 10.48 -25.22 9.45
CA PRO A 348 10.66 -26.66 9.69
C PRO A 348 9.96 -27.54 8.65
N SER A 349 8.93 -27.00 7.98
CA SER A 349 8.17 -27.71 6.94
C SER A 349 7.53 -26.74 5.94
N PRO A 350 7.09 -27.22 4.77
CA PRO A 350 6.33 -26.42 3.82
C PRO A 350 5.03 -25.85 4.41
N GLU A 351 4.34 -26.58 5.27
CA GLU A 351 3.10 -26.17 5.91
C GLU A 351 3.35 -24.99 6.87
N GLU A 352 4.39 -25.06 7.69
CA GLU A 352 4.79 -23.98 8.59
C GLU A 352 5.27 -22.73 7.82
N PHE A 353 6.00 -22.94 6.71
CA PHE A 353 6.38 -21.88 5.80
C PHE A 353 5.13 -21.18 5.21
N HIS A 354 4.13 -21.96 4.77
CA HIS A 354 2.88 -21.42 4.23
C HIS A 354 2.11 -20.64 5.28
N ALA A 355 1.92 -21.22 6.47
CA ALA A 355 1.24 -20.57 7.58
C ALA A 355 1.89 -19.21 7.94
N GLU A 356 3.23 -19.17 7.98
CA GLU A 356 3.95 -17.93 8.28
C GLU A 356 3.86 -16.90 7.14
N THR A 357 3.91 -17.31 5.86
CA THR A 357 3.69 -16.40 4.74
C THR A 357 2.28 -15.81 4.75
N LEU A 358 1.24 -16.60 5.04
CA LEU A 358 -0.12 -16.11 5.25
C LEU A 358 -0.19 -15.08 6.39
N ARG A 359 0.36 -15.44 7.56
CA ARG A 359 0.37 -14.58 8.73
C ARG A 359 1.05 -13.24 8.45
N LYS A 360 2.18 -13.24 7.73
CA LYS A 360 2.91 -12.02 7.37
C LYS A 360 2.13 -11.18 6.37
N THR A 361 1.63 -11.79 5.30
CA THR A 361 0.89 -11.09 4.23
C THR A 361 -0.34 -10.38 4.78
N PHE A 362 -1.17 -11.06 5.58
CA PHE A 362 -2.39 -10.46 6.11
C PHE A 362 -2.18 -9.52 7.30
N ARG A 363 -0.94 -9.38 7.77
CA ARG A 363 -0.55 -8.35 8.74
C ARG A 363 0.21 -7.17 8.14
N LEU A 364 0.52 -7.17 6.86
CA LEU A 364 1.22 -6.08 6.17
C LEU A 364 0.60 -4.71 6.42
N HIS A 365 -0.72 -4.64 6.50
CA HIS A 365 -1.48 -3.43 6.76
C HIS A 365 -1.18 -2.76 8.12
N GLN A 366 -0.56 -3.49 9.06
CA GLN A 366 -0.14 -2.98 10.37
C GLN A 366 1.35 -2.58 10.39
N PHE A 367 2.14 -3.02 9.40
CA PHE A 367 3.59 -2.85 9.36
C PHE A 367 4.06 -2.21 8.04
N ASP A 368 4.55 -3.00 7.11
CA ASP A 368 5.26 -2.50 5.92
C ASP A 368 4.34 -1.74 4.96
N VAL A 369 3.14 -2.21 4.71
CA VAL A 369 2.16 -1.49 3.87
C VAL A 369 1.67 -0.22 4.56
N MET A 370 1.41 -0.24 5.88
CA MET A 370 1.05 0.98 6.62
C MET A 370 2.15 2.03 6.48
N ARG A 371 3.40 1.65 6.71
CA ARG A 371 4.57 2.51 6.54
C ARG A 371 4.68 3.03 5.11
N ALA A 372 4.67 2.12 4.13
CA ALA A 372 4.83 2.45 2.72
C ALA A 372 3.65 3.25 2.14
N ASN A 373 2.50 3.28 2.82
CA ASN A 373 1.40 4.19 2.51
C ASN A 373 1.54 5.53 3.23
N LYS A 374 1.54 5.51 4.57
CA LYS A 374 1.39 6.74 5.37
C LYS A 374 2.62 7.66 5.34
N ALA A 375 3.84 7.10 5.31
CA ALA A 375 5.05 7.93 5.30
C ALA A 375 5.19 8.74 4.01
N PRO A 376 5.02 8.19 2.79
CA PRO A 376 5.05 8.98 1.57
C PRO A 376 3.85 9.91 1.43
N MET A 377 2.67 9.47 1.87
CA MET A 377 1.47 10.30 1.81
C MET A 377 1.53 11.53 2.71
N ALA A 378 2.43 11.58 3.68
CA ALA A 378 2.74 12.81 4.43
C ALA A 378 3.13 13.99 3.51
N HIS A 379 3.66 13.68 2.32
CA HIS A 379 4.03 14.63 1.28
C HIS A 379 3.12 14.57 0.04
N GLY A 380 2.05 13.79 0.07
CA GLY A 380 1.18 13.59 -1.11
C GLY A 380 1.87 12.83 -2.23
N LEU A 381 2.68 11.82 -1.91
CA LEU A 381 3.26 10.86 -2.85
C LEU A 381 2.58 9.50 -2.70
N GLU A 382 1.92 9.06 -3.76
CA GLU A 382 1.29 7.75 -3.82
C GLU A 382 2.31 6.65 -4.14
N LEU A 383 2.29 5.55 -3.39
CA LEU A 383 2.98 4.33 -3.76
C LEU A 383 1.98 3.28 -4.27
N ARG A 384 2.33 2.64 -5.40
CA ARG A 384 1.62 1.48 -5.95
C ARG A 384 2.49 0.25 -5.84
N PHE A 385 1.84 -0.89 -5.55
CA PHE A 385 2.50 -2.13 -5.16
C PHE A 385 2.18 -3.26 -6.15
N PRO A 386 2.93 -3.40 -7.27
CA PRO A 386 2.70 -4.48 -8.23
C PRO A 386 2.77 -5.87 -7.61
N LEU A 387 3.70 -6.07 -6.64
CA LEU A 387 3.86 -7.35 -5.96
C LEU A 387 2.83 -7.62 -4.84
N LEU A 388 1.83 -6.74 -4.72
CA LEU A 388 0.58 -6.94 -3.96
C LEU A 388 -0.64 -6.90 -4.88
N ASP A 389 -0.46 -7.12 -6.18
CA ASP A 389 -1.56 -7.36 -7.12
C ASP A 389 -2.33 -8.61 -6.72
N ARG A 390 -3.66 -8.59 -6.86
CA ARG A 390 -4.51 -9.72 -6.51
C ARG A 390 -4.06 -11.01 -7.20
N ALA A 391 -3.78 -10.94 -8.51
CA ALA A 391 -3.32 -12.11 -9.26
C ALA A 391 -1.94 -12.61 -8.80
N PHE A 392 -1.04 -11.72 -8.38
CA PHE A 392 0.25 -12.12 -7.84
C PHE A 392 0.15 -12.69 -6.41
N ILE A 393 -0.76 -12.17 -5.58
CA ILE A 393 -1.08 -12.76 -4.27
C ILE A 393 -1.62 -14.17 -4.47
N ASP A 394 -2.60 -14.35 -5.35
CA ASP A 394 -3.24 -15.65 -5.64
C ASP A 394 -2.24 -16.65 -6.21
N LEU A 395 -1.40 -16.24 -7.17
CA LEU A 395 -0.33 -17.06 -7.71
C LEU A 395 0.66 -17.48 -6.62
N SER A 396 1.13 -16.52 -5.83
CA SER A 396 2.17 -16.75 -4.81
C SER A 396 1.67 -17.65 -3.69
N LEU A 397 0.52 -17.31 -3.08
CA LEU A 397 -0.04 -18.09 -1.97
C LEU A 397 -0.68 -19.39 -2.42
N GLY A 398 -1.18 -19.47 -3.67
CA GLY A 398 -1.70 -20.68 -4.30
C GLY A 398 -0.64 -21.65 -4.83
N THR A 399 0.65 -21.28 -4.80
CA THR A 399 1.77 -22.14 -5.20
C THR A 399 2.19 -23.05 -4.05
N ASP A 400 2.53 -24.32 -4.38
CA ASP A 400 3.12 -25.30 -3.46
C ASP A 400 4.22 -24.64 -2.62
N PRO A 401 4.07 -24.56 -1.29
CA PRO A 401 5.07 -23.90 -0.43
C PRO A 401 6.44 -24.56 -0.50
N ALA A 402 6.53 -25.87 -0.78
CA ALA A 402 7.82 -26.55 -0.98
C ALA A 402 8.60 -25.96 -2.17
N ALA A 403 7.92 -25.44 -3.19
CA ALA A 403 8.57 -24.77 -4.32
C ALA A 403 9.03 -23.33 -3.98
N ARG A 404 8.39 -22.69 -2.98
CA ARG A 404 8.69 -21.30 -2.58
C ARG A 404 9.71 -21.18 -1.45
N MET A 405 9.97 -22.26 -0.69
CA MET A 405 10.99 -22.28 0.36
C MET A 405 12.36 -21.89 -0.20
N PRO A 406 13.27 -21.36 0.67
CA PRO A 406 14.64 -21.10 0.26
C PRO A 406 15.27 -22.36 -0.36
N ALA A 407 15.89 -22.19 -1.53
CA ALA A 407 16.52 -23.29 -2.28
C ALA A 407 17.89 -22.89 -2.80
N ALA A 408 18.70 -23.86 -3.23
CA ALA A 408 20.04 -23.62 -3.73
C ALA A 408 20.01 -22.68 -4.94
N GLY A 409 20.75 -21.57 -4.84
CA GLY A 409 21.03 -20.68 -5.96
C GLY A 409 22.23 -21.18 -6.79
N PRO A 410 22.72 -20.39 -7.78
CA PRO A 410 23.85 -20.75 -8.63
C PRO A 410 25.15 -21.03 -7.86
N SER A 411 25.32 -20.43 -6.69
CA SER A 411 26.50 -20.68 -5.81
C SER A 411 26.40 -21.99 -5.02
N GLY A 412 25.28 -22.70 -5.10
CA GLY A 412 24.98 -23.88 -4.26
C GLY A 412 24.53 -23.54 -2.84
N VAL A 413 24.50 -22.28 -2.45
CA VAL A 413 23.99 -21.82 -1.15
C VAL A 413 22.48 -21.56 -1.27
N ALA A 414 21.73 -21.92 -0.21
CA ALA A 414 20.31 -21.64 -0.16
C ALA A 414 20.06 -20.14 -0.13
N ILE A 415 19.13 -19.67 -0.97
CA ILE A 415 18.72 -18.25 -1.08
C ILE A 415 17.21 -18.16 -1.00
N GLU A 416 16.73 -17.09 -0.40
CA GLU A 416 15.31 -16.75 -0.34
C GLU A 416 14.77 -16.38 -1.72
N LYS A 417 13.47 -16.59 -1.94
CA LYS A 417 12.77 -16.31 -3.21
C LYS A 417 13.38 -17.02 -4.43
N ALA A 418 14.05 -18.16 -4.23
CA ALA A 418 14.69 -18.92 -5.31
C ALA A 418 13.71 -19.22 -6.46
N TRP A 419 12.45 -19.49 -6.13
CA TRP A 419 11.35 -19.69 -7.07
C TRP A 419 11.12 -18.49 -8.01
N LEU A 420 11.06 -17.27 -7.44
CA LEU A 420 10.91 -16.02 -8.21
C LEU A 420 12.18 -15.74 -9.03
N ARG A 421 13.36 -15.86 -8.42
CA ARG A 421 14.66 -15.62 -9.08
C ARG A 421 14.83 -16.53 -10.30
N ALA A 422 14.54 -17.83 -10.17
CA ALA A 422 14.63 -18.80 -11.24
C ALA A 422 13.68 -18.49 -12.41
N ALA A 423 12.51 -17.92 -12.14
CA ALA A 423 11.58 -17.50 -13.18
C ALA A 423 12.15 -16.36 -14.05
N PHE A 424 12.98 -15.50 -13.50
CA PHE A 424 13.58 -14.35 -14.18
C PHE A 424 15.05 -14.58 -14.58
N ASP A 425 15.61 -15.77 -14.32
CA ASP A 425 16.93 -16.17 -14.82
C ASP A 425 16.86 -16.55 -16.29
N THR A 426 17.05 -15.58 -17.16
CA THR A 426 16.98 -15.71 -18.62
C THR A 426 18.26 -15.19 -19.26
N PRO A 427 19.35 -15.99 -19.29
CA PRO A 427 20.70 -15.51 -19.68
C PRO A 427 20.79 -14.90 -21.10
N LEU A 428 19.92 -15.32 -22.02
CA LEU A 428 19.93 -14.78 -23.40
C LEU A 428 19.22 -13.43 -23.52
N ASP A 429 18.34 -13.09 -22.59
CA ASP A 429 17.63 -11.81 -22.52
C ASP A 429 17.39 -11.46 -21.05
N PRO A 430 18.45 -11.01 -20.34
CA PRO A 430 18.42 -10.84 -18.90
C PRO A 430 17.47 -9.70 -18.47
N TRP A 431 16.69 -9.94 -17.42
CA TRP A 431 15.85 -8.94 -16.80
C TRP A 431 16.63 -8.06 -15.83
N LEU A 432 17.58 -8.66 -15.14
CA LEU A 432 18.48 -8.04 -14.18
C LEU A 432 19.90 -8.56 -14.38
N PRO A 433 20.92 -7.80 -13.97
CA PRO A 433 22.27 -8.34 -13.83
C PRO A 433 22.31 -9.50 -12.81
N ASP A 434 23.14 -10.51 -13.05
CA ASP A 434 23.24 -11.70 -12.20
C ASP A 434 23.57 -11.36 -10.74
N ASP A 435 24.41 -10.37 -10.50
CA ASP A 435 24.77 -9.89 -9.15
C ASP A 435 23.62 -9.20 -8.42
N ILE A 436 22.59 -8.78 -9.12
CA ILE A 436 21.32 -8.27 -8.56
C ILE A 436 20.28 -9.40 -8.46
N LEU A 437 20.12 -10.20 -9.53
CA LEU A 437 19.16 -11.29 -9.56
C LEU A 437 19.40 -12.29 -8.43
N TRP A 438 20.66 -12.59 -8.13
CA TRP A 438 21.08 -13.56 -7.11
C TRP A 438 21.67 -12.92 -5.85
N ARG A 439 21.50 -11.59 -5.66
CA ARG A 439 21.89 -10.88 -4.44
C ARG A 439 21.05 -11.36 -3.26
N GLN A 440 21.73 -11.69 -2.16
CA GLN A 440 21.05 -12.00 -0.89
C GLN A 440 20.26 -10.77 -0.41
N LYS A 441 19.11 -11.02 0.22
CA LYS A 441 18.24 -9.96 0.76
C LYS A 441 18.94 -9.18 1.86
N GLU A 442 18.92 -7.86 1.74
CA GLU A 442 19.18 -6.92 2.82
C GLU A 442 17.88 -6.21 3.21
N GLN A 443 17.70 -5.93 4.50
CA GLN A 443 16.54 -5.14 4.95
C GLN A 443 16.76 -3.68 4.56
N PHE A 444 15.67 -2.98 4.22
CA PHE A 444 15.76 -1.58 3.81
C PHE A 444 16.39 -0.67 4.89
N SER A 445 16.13 -0.96 6.19
CA SER A 445 16.79 -0.25 7.30
C SER A 445 18.30 -0.34 7.27
N ASP A 446 18.84 -1.47 6.84
CA ASP A 446 20.27 -1.75 6.77
C ASP A 446 20.85 -1.24 5.44
N GLY A 447 20.08 -1.38 4.37
CA GLY A 447 20.42 -0.90 3.03
C GLY A 447 20.60 0.62 2.93
N VAL A 448 19.86 1.41 3.72
CA VAL A 448 20.04 2.86 3.76
C VAL A 448 21.26 3.31 4.59
N GLY A 449 21.81 2.44 5.44
CA GLY A 449 23.02 2.68 6.25
C GLY A 449 22.87 2.23 7.69
N TYR A 450 23.82 1.46 8.20
CA TYR A 450 23.79 0.84 9.53
C TYR A 450 23.84 1.86 10.67
N ASP A 451 24.61 2.92 10.54
CA ASP A 451 24.82 3.95 11.58
C ASP A 451 23.51 4.63 12.00
N TRP A 452 22.51 4.71 11.11
CA TRP A 452 21.22 5.30 11.39
C TRP A 452 20.46 4.60 12.54
N VAL A 453 20.52 3.29 12.60
CA VAL A 453 19.79 2.49 13.61
C VAL A 453 20.42 2.68 14.98
N ASP A 454 21.74 2.68 15.06
CA ASP A 454 22.49 2.85 16.32
C ASP A 454 22.29 4.26 16.89
N GLU A 455 22.40 5.28 16.05
CA GLU A 455 22.19 6.68 16.42
C GLU A 455 20.74 6.95 16.88
N LEU A 456 19.74 6.30 16.27
CA LEU A 456 18.35 6.37 16.75
C LEU A 456 18.21 5.79 18.18
N GLY A 457 18.94 4.71 18.47
CA GLY A 457 19.00 4.11 19.82
C GLY A 457 19.60 5.08 20.83
N GLU A 458 20.76 5.67 20.54
CA GLU A 458 21.42 6.64 21.42
C GLU A 458 20.59 7.94 21.58
N TYR A 459 19.97 8.42 20.50
CA TYR A 459 19.05 9.56 20.55
C TYR A 459 17.88 9.31 21.52
N SER A 460 17.28 8.12 21.44
CA SER A 460 16.16 7.73 22.32
C SER A 460 16.62 7.62 23.78
N LYS A 461 17.77 6.99 24.02
CA LYS A 461 18.36 6.84 25.35
C LYS A 461 18.70 8.18 26.00
N ALA A 462 19.23 9.14 25.24
CA ALA A 462 19.57 10.46 25.76
C ALA A 462 18.35 11.31 26.18
N ARG A 463 17.14 10.95 25.73
CA ARG A 463 15.87 11.65 26.05
C ARG A 463 15.06 11.01 27.17
N LEU A 464 15.45 9.84 27.62
CA LEU A 464 14.80 9.12 28.72
C LEU A 464 15.66 9.22 29.97
N SER A 465 15.02 9.33 31.13
CA SER A 465 15.72 9.14 32.40
C SER A 465 16.25 7.69 32.49
N THR A 466 17.29 7.49 33.32
CA THR A 466 17.83 6.14 33.55
C THR A 466 16.76 5.15 34.01
N ALA A 467 15.80 5.59 34.82
CA ALA A 467 14.70 4.77 35.31
C ALA A 467 13.70 4.41 34.16
N GLN A 468 13.40 5.36 33.28
CA GLN A 468 12.54 5.10 32.12
C GLN A 468 13.23 4.16 31.11
N TRP A 469 14.51 4.36 30.87
CA TRP A 469 15.29 3.47 30.00
C TRP A 469 15.37 2.04 30.53
N ALA A 470 15.59 1.88 31.84
CA ALA A 470 15.62 0.57 32.47
C ALA A 470 14.28 -0.18 32.39
N ARG A 471 13.16 0.55 32.34
CA ARG A 471 11.79 0.01 32.28
C ARG A 471 11.19 -0.01 30.87
N ARG A 472 11.98 0.30 29.81
CA ARG A 472 11.47 0.42 28.45
C ARG A 472 10.75 -0.84 27.94
N GLU A 473 11.27 -2.03 28.30
CA GLU A 473 10.69 -3.30 27.88
C GLU A 473 9.38 -3.64 28.61
N GLU A 474 9.22 -3.11 29.86
CA GLU A 474 7.97 -3.25 30.60
C GLU A 474 6.87 -2.28 30.09
N GLN A 475 7.28 -1.07 29.66
CA GLN A 475 6.36 -0.03 29.19
C GLN A 475 6.01 -0.13 27.72
N PHE A 476 6.90 -0.75 26.92
CA PHE A 476 6.77 -0.91 25.47
C PHE A 476 7.18 -2.34 25.07
N PRO A 477 6.36 -3.36 25.42
CA PRO A 477 6.65 -4.76 25.13
C PRO A 477 6.66 -5.09 23.64
#